data_20287b7931936711af49e24a6fa7617d
#
_entry.id   20287b7931936711af49e24a6fa7617d
#
_cell.length_a   1.000
_cell.length_b   1.000
_cell.length_c   1.000
_cell.angle_alpha   90.00
_cell.angle_beta   90.00
_cell.angle_gamma   90.00
#
_symmetry.space_group_name_H-M   'P 1'
#
loop_
_entity.id
_entity.type
_entity.pdbx_description
1 polymer ?
#
loop_
_entity_poly.entity_id
_entity_poly.type
_entity_poly.pdbx_seq_one_letter_code
_entity_poly.pdbx_strand_id
1 'polypeptide(L)'
;MSALEKYRDKWREVPAGDDVDGRVFSSGLLDLPDEEFLATWNSMAERRALGAMAWFGPLYRDFFTGKRILEIGSGAGVDGIPMAALGAHWTFADIVPTNLDTIRRVASLKSIEATFHLIGEDLSFDALAPGYDAILVVGSIHHVPYDITRREALNALRLLKIGGRWIELVYPRERWIREGSMSFDKWGGRTDGKRTPWVEWYDMEKIRRRLRPAKFKTVLDFDLRSRDQRWVDLEYLGKGRDSRKFVDIPGPVILEAGERDGWTFTGPKGAFHPIARIDLEPFLGILQGPYEIEVVVAVGQGVVGVGLTDEENSHLPDSEIVLDSSPDMQTATLRFSARATHVVIRNRHEDRQSNFTIHRITLREAA
;
A
#
# COMPACT_ATOMS: atom_id res chain seq x y z
N MET A 1 15.37 11.94 13.01
CA MET A 1 14.65 12.23 11.73
C MET A 1 13.50 11.25 11.65
N SER A 2 12.26 11.74 11.52
CA SER A 2 11.10 10.87 11.37
C SER A 2 11.16 10.11 10.02
N ALA A 3 10.37 9.06 9.86
CA ALA A 3 10.31 8.36 8.57
C ALA A 3 9.86 9.31 7.45
N LEU A 4 8.87 10.17 7.72
CA LEU A 4 8.35 11.12 6.74
C LEU A 4 9.38 12.19 6.35
N GLU A 5 10.25 12.62 7.27
CA GLU A 5 11.32 13.58 6.95
C GLU A 5 12.29 13.04 5.89
N LYS A 6 12.62 11.73 5.92
CA LYS A 6 13.47 11.11 4.89
C LYS A 6 12.81 11.15 3.52
N TYR A 7 11.48 10.89 3.46
CA TYR A 7 10.73 10.96 2.22
C TYR A 7 10.61 12.41 1.72
N ARG A 8 10.34 13.36 2.60
CA ARG A 8 10.31 14.78 2.27
C ARG A 8 11.64 15.26 1.68
N ASP A 9 12.76 14.87 2.27
CA ASP A 9 14.08 15.27 1.78
C ASP A 9 14.34 14.73 0.36
N LYS A 10 13.98 13.47 0.10
CA LYS A 10 14.08 12.89 -1.24
C LYS A 10 13.17 13.59 -2.24
N TRP A 11 11.91 13.78 -1.92
CA TRP A 11 10.89 14.24 -2.88
C TRP A 11 10.81 15.76 -3.03
N ARG A 12 11.79 16.50 -2.50
CA ARG A 12 12.11 17.85 -2.98
C ARG A 12 12.63 17.86 -4.41
N GLU A 13 13.14 16.72 -4.89
CA GLU A 13 13.47 16.50 -6.28
C GLU A 13 12.23 16.00 -7.03
N VAL A 14 11.73 16.81 -7.95
CA VAL A 14 10.58 16.44 -8.79
C VAL A 14 11.05 16.02 -10.19
N PRO A 15 10.32 15.11 -10.87
CA PRO A 15 10.62 14.78 -12.26
C PRO A 15 10.54 16.01 -13.16
N ALA A 16 11.54 16.17 -14.05
CA ALA A 16 11.59 17.30 -14.98
C ALA A 16 10.78 17.07 -16.28
N GLY A 17 9.79 16.18 -16.24
CA GLY A 17 8.84 15.92 -17.33
C GLY A 17 8.82 14.49 -17.83
N ASP A 18 9.87 13.99 -18.44
CA ASP A 18 9.82 12.75 -19.22
C ASP A 18 10.75 11.64 -18.77
N ASP A 19 11.78 11.90 -17.97
CA ASP A 19 12.75 10.87 -17.66
C ASP A 19 13.15 10.76 -16.18
N VAL A 20 13.54 9.52 -15.83
CA VAL A 20 14.04 9.13 -14.52
C VAL A 20 15.29 9.91 -14.12
N ASP A 21 16.11 10.34 -15.09
CA ASP A 21 17.36 11.05 -14.87
C ASP A 21 17.22 12.58 -14.83
N GLY A 22 16.12 13.12 -15.37
CA GLY A 22 15.81 14.55 -15.34
C GLY A 22 15.03 14.93 -14.10
N ARG A 23 15.70 15.24 -12.98
CA ARG A 23 15.06 15.75 -11.77
C ARG A 23 15.52 17.16 -11.46
N VAL A 24 14.63 17.98 -10.95
CA VAL A 24 14.90 19.33 -10.49
C VAL A 24 14.48 19.49 -9.03
N PHE A 25 15.21 20.31 -8.29
CA PHE A 25 14.79 20.68 -6.95
C PHE A 25 13.70 21.74 -7.01
N SER A 26 12.56 21.51 -6.36
CA SER A 26 11.47 22.48 -6.29
C SER A 26 11.90 23.82 -5.68
N SER A 27 12.82 23.82 -4.71
CA SER A 27 13.41 25.05 -4.16
C SER A 27 14.19 25.83 -5.23
N GLY A 28 14.99 25.14 -6.06
CA GLY A 28 15.75 25.81 -7.14
C GLY A 28 14.85 26.42 -8.21
N LEU A 29 13.68 25.84 -8.46
CA LEU A 29 12.68 26.46 -9.31
C LEU A 29 12.12 27.75 -8.69
N LEU A 30 11.87 27.75 -7.39
CA LEU A 30 11.34 28.92 -6.68
C LEU A 30 12.30 30.11 -6.64
N ASP A 31 13.62 29.88 -6.77
CA ASP A 31 14.63 30.90 -6.80
C ASP A 31 14.72 31.65 -8.15
N LEU A 32 14.10 31.12 -9.22
CA LEU A 32 14.09 31.73 -10.55
C LEU A 32 13.17 32.96 -10.61
N PRO A 33 13.50 33.99 -11.41
CA PRO A 33 12.54 35.04 -11.78
C PRO A 33 11.29 34.47 -12.46
N ASP A 34 10.16 35.17 -12.38
CA ASP A 34 8.85 34.65 -12.87
C ASP A 34 8.87 34.18 -14.33
N GLU A 35 9.57 34.90 -15.21
CA GLU A 35 9.66 34.54 -16.63
C GLU A 35 10.45 33.23 -16.82
N GLU A 36 11.62 33.10 -16.19
CA GLU A 36 12.46 31.90 -16.25
C GLU A 36 11.78 30.70 -15.58
N PHE A 37 11.16 30.95 -14.43
CA PHE A 37 10.37 29.96 -13.70
C PHE A 37 9.28 29.38 -14.59
N LEU A 38 8.45 30.25 -15.19
CA LEU A 38 7.34 29.82 -16.01
C LEU A 38 7.80 29.13 -17.31
N ALA A 39 8.87 29.61 -17.95
CA ALA A 39 9.47 28.97 -19.11
C ALA A 39 9.99 27.56 -18.79
N THR A 40 10.69 27.41 -17.66
CA THR A 40 11.19 26.10 -17.17
C THR A 40 10.05 25.17 -16.87
N TRP A 41 9.05 25.62 -16.12
CA TRP A 41 7.89 24.80 -15.78
C TRP A 41 7.10 24.40 -17.04
N ASN A 42 6.85 25.31 -17.99
CA ASN A 42 6.17 25.00 -19.25
C ASN A 42 6.91 23.93 -20.04
N SER A 43 8.25 24.00 -20.10
CA SER A 43 9.07 22.98 -20.74
C SER A 43 8.94 21.61 -20.07
N MET A 44 8.85 21.56 -18.71
CA MET A 44 8.58 20.31 -17.98
C MET A 44 7.20 19.74 -18.32
N ALA A 45 6.18 20.59 -18.32
CA ALA A 45 4.79 20.18 -18.63
C ALA A 45 4.65 19.70 -20.08
N GLU A 46 5.30 20.37 -21.03
CA GLU A 46 5.31 19.98 -22.43
C GLU A 46 6.00 18.63 -22.65
N ARG A 47 7.21 18.42 -22.08
CA ARG A 47 7.88 17.11 -22.12
C ARG A 47 6.99 16.01 -21.53
N ARG A 48 6.30 16.31 -20.44
CA ARG A 48 5.36 15.37 -19.81
C ARG A 48 4.18 15.02 -20.74
N ALA A 49 3.59 16.02 -21.37
CA ALA A 49 2.45 15.88 -22.26
C ALA A 49 2.79 15.24 -23.62
N LEU A 50 4.03 15.36 -24.08
CA LEU A 50 4.50 14.76 -25.34
C LEU A 50 5.23 13.43 -25.14
N GLY A 51 5.63 13.12 -23.91
CA GLY A 51 6.37 11.91 -23.53
C GLY A 51 5.48 10.73 -23.16
N ALA A 52 5.90 9.98 -22.15
CA ALA A 52 5.24 8.76 -21.72
C ALA A 52 3.80 8.93 -21.23
N MET A 53 3.38 10.14 -20.89
CA MET A 53 2.02 10.49 -20.46
C MET A 53 1.21 11.24 -21.54
N ALA A 54 1.64 11.20 -22.80
CA ALA A 54 0.94 11.86 -23.92
C ALA A 54 -0.54 11.41 -24.07
N TRP A 55 -0.84 10.20 -23.65
CA TRP A 55 -2.18 9.61 -23.68
C TRP A 55 -3.09 10.12 -22.53
N PHE A 56 -2.52 10.66 -21.44
CA PHE A 56 -3.25 11.02 -20.22
C PHE A 56 -4.28 12.14 -20.49
N GLY A 57 -3.84 13.25 -21.07
CA GLY A 57 -4.71 14.36 -21.40
C GLY A 57 -5.90 13.95 -22.29
N PRO A 58 -5.66 13.33 -23.47
CA PRO A 58 -6.73 12.85 -24.34
C PRO A 58 -7.71 11.88 -23.67
N LEU A 59 -7.23 11.02 -22.77
CA LEU A 59 -8.05 10.02 -22.10
C LEU A 59 -8.93 10.62 -20.99
N TYR A 60 -8.41 11.58 -20.22
CA TYR A 60 -9.06 12.04 -18.98
C TYR A 60 -9.61 13.45 -19.02
N ARG A 61 -9.25 14.27 -20.00
CA ARG A 61 -9.70 15.68 -20.10
C ARG A 61 -11.21 15.82 -19.93
N ASP A 62 -11.98 15.08 -20.71
CA ASP A 62 -13.45 15.19 -20.70
C ASP A 62 -14.04 14.63 -19.40
N PHE A 63 -13.40 13.62 -18.81
CA PHE A 63 -13.81 13.08 -17.52
C PHE A 63 -13.55 14.07 -16.38
N PHE A 64 -12.41 14.77 -16.37
CA PHE A 64 -12.06 15.70 -15.29
C PHE A 64 -12.75 17.06 -15.38
N THR A 65 -13.16 17.50 -16.57
CA THR A 65 -13.79 18.82 -16.75
C THR A 65 -15.02 18.97 -15.84
N GLY A 66 -15.05 20.04 -15.02
CA GLY A 66 -16.09 20.32 -14.04
C GLY A 66 -16.10 19.37 -12.81
N LYS A 67 -15.12 18.50 -12.65
CA LYS A 67 -15.03 17.55 -11.55
C LYS A 67 -14.06 18.02 -10.46
N ARG A 68 -14.30 17.56 -9.25
CA ARG A 68 -13.40 17.76 -8.10
C ARG A 68 -12.38 16.62 -8.04
N ILE A 69 -11.10 16.95 -8.21
CA ILE A 69 -10.00 15.99 -8.25
C ILE A 69 -9.04 16.25 -7.09
N LEU A 70 -8.66 15.21 -6.37
CA LEU A 70 -7.58 15.21 -5.39
C LEU A 70 -6.38 14.49 -5.99
N GLU A 71 -5.27 15.20 -6.18
CA GLU A 71 -4.01 14.61 -6.62
C GLU A 71 -3.06 14.48 -5.44
N ILE A 72 -2.59 13.25 -5.16
CA ILE A 72 -1.70 12.92 -4.05
C ILE A 72 -0.27 12.72 -4.58
N GLY A 73 0.68 13.45 -3.99
CA GLY A 73 2.06 13.50 -4.46
C GLY A 73 2.21 14.28 -5.75
N SER A 74 1.68 15.49 -5.74
CA SER A 74 1.52 16.33 -6.95
C SER A 74 2.84 16.81 -7.56
N GLY A 75 3.97 16.72 -6.84
CA GLY A 75 5.29 17.12 -7.34
C GLY A 75 5.32 18.56 -7.84
N ALA A 76 5.56 18.77 -9.13
CA ALA A 76 5.54 20.10 -9.76
C ALA A 76 4.17 20.47 -10.39
N GLY A 77 3.15 19.63 -10.23
CA GLY A 77 1.80 19.88 -10.75
C GLY A 77 1.66 19.78 -12.26
N VAL A 78 2.59 19.13 -12.94
CA VAL A 78 2.64 19.07 -14.40
C VAL A 78 1.49 18.27 -15.04
N ASP A 79 0.86 17.37 -14.30
CA ASP A 79 -0.32 16.61 -14.72
C ASP A 79 -1.62 17.38 -14.40
N GLY A 80 -1.71 18.00 -13.19
CA GLY A 80 -2.91 18.62 -12.68
C GLY A 80 -3.18 20.06 -13.19
N ILE A 81 -2.16 20.90 -13.30
CA ILE A 81 -2.32 22.30 -13.75
C ILE A 81 -2.96 22.40 -15.15
N PRO A 82 -2.55 21.59 -16.18
CA PRO A 82 -3.22 21.62 -17.47
C PRO A 82 -4.70 21.21 -17.40
N MET A 83 -5.05 20.27 -16.52
CA MET A 83 -6.45 19.84 -16.32
C MET A 83 -7.27 20.90 -15.58
N ALA A 84 -6.69 21.56 -14.58
CA ALA A 84 -7.31 22.68 -13.88
C ALA A 84 -7.58 23.84 -14.85
N ALA A 85 -6.66 24.15 -15.76
CA ALA A 85 -6.84 25.15 -16.80
C ALA A 85 -7.99 24.81 -17.77
N LEU A 86 -8.37 23.54 -17.87
CA LEU A 86 -9.52 23.08 -18.68
C LEU A 86 -10.83 22.98 -17.87
N GLY A 87 -10.87 23.54 -16.67
CA GLY A 87 -12.07 23.63 -15.84
C GLY A 87 -12.26 22.51 -14.82
N ALA A 88 -11.26 21.69 -14.53
CA ALA A 88 -11.29 20.77 -13.39
C ALA A 88 -11.05 21.54 -12.07
N HIS A 89 -11.80 21.20 -11.01
CA HIS A 89 -11.56 21.74 -9.66
C HIS A 89 -10.49 20.89 -8.96
N TRP A 90 -9.24 21.35 -9.03
CA TRP A 90 -8.10 20.55 -8.62
C TRP A 90 -7.61 20.87 -7.21
N THR A 91 -7.37 19.84 -6.43
CA THR A 91 -6.69 19.92 -5.13
C THR A 91 -5.35 19.20 -5.23
N PHE A 92 -4.27 19.93 -5.04
CA PHE A 92 -2.92 19.41 -4.99
C PHE A 92 -2.55 19.06 -3.56
N ALA A 93 -2.19 17.79 -3.30
CA ALA A 93 -1.73 17.33 -2.02
C ALA A 93 -0.32 16.75 -2.12
N ASP A 94 0.59 17.19 -1.25
CA ASP A 94 1.98 16.73 -1.24
C ASP A 94 2.53 16.74 0.20
N ILE A 95 3.51 15.89 0.48
CA ILE A 95 4.25 15.89 1.75
C ILE A 95 5.31 17.00 1.80
N VAL A 96 5.72 17.55 0.64
CA VAL A 96 6.80 18.53 0.49
C VAL A 96 6.22 19.93 0.31
N PRO A 97 6.43 20.86 1.27
CA PRO A 97 5.88 22.22 1.16
C PRO A 97 6.34 22.97 -0.10
N THR A 98 7.62 22.89 -0.44
CA THR A 98 8.17 23.58 -1.63
C THR A 98 7.59 23.09 -2.95
N ASN A 99 7.12 21.83 -3.02
CA ASN A 99 6.36 21.34 -4.18
C ASN A 99 5.04 22.11 -4.32
N LEU A 100 4.30 22.22 -3.23
CA LEU A 100 3.04 22.99 -3.22
C LEU A 100 3.26 24.48 -3.50
N ASP A 101 4.36 25.07 -3.01
CA ASP A 101 4.70 26.46 -3.30
C ASP A 101 5.02 26.67 -4.78
N THR A 102 5.73 25.73 -5.41
CA THR A 102 5.96 25.70 -6.85
C THR A 102 4.63 25.69 -7.62
N ILE A 103 3.70 24.80 -7.24
CA ILE A 103 2.40 24.71 -7.92
C ILE A 103 1.56 25.98 -7.68
N ARG A 104 1.56 26.56 -6.46
CA ARG A 104 0.87 27.84 -6.18
C ARG A 104 1.38 28.96 -7.06
N ARG A 105 2.70 29.07 -7.24
CA ARG A 105 3.30 30.08 -8.10
C ARG A 105 2.88 29.92 -9.55
N VAL A 106 2.91 28.68 -10.09
CA VAL A 106 2.43 28.39 -11.44
C VAL A 106 0.95 28.75 -11.59
N ALA A 107 0.11 28.30 -10.65
CA ALA A 107 -1.32 28.58 -10.66
C ALA A 107 -1.61 30.09 -10.66
N SER A 108 -0.88 30.84 -9.79
CA SER A 108 -0.97 32.30 -9.74
C SER A 108 -0.58 32.97 -11.06
N LEU A 109 0.57 32.60 -11.61
CA LEU A 109 1.07 33.20 -12.88
C LEU A 109 0.20 32.87 -14.09
N LYS A 110 -0.53 31.75 -14.04
CA LYS A 110 -1.45 31.31 -15.09
C LYS A 110 -2.92 31.68 -14.79
N SER A 111 -3.20 32.35 -13.67
CA SER A 111 -4.56 32.69 -13.21
C SER A 111 -5.47 31.45 -13.11
N ILE A 112 -4.95 30.35 -12.56
CA ILE A 112 -5.65 29.10 -12.35
C ILE A 112 -6.06 28.98 -10.88
N GLU A 113 -7.35 28.73 -10.63
CA GLU A 113 -7.84 28.45 -9.28
C GLU A 113 -7.54 26.99 -8.90
N ALA A 114 -6.96 26.77 -7.71
CA ALA A 114 -6.66 25.46 -7.18
C ALA A 114 -6.66 25.46 -5.65
N THR A 115 -6.87 24.29 -5.08
CA THR A 115 -6.75 24.05 -3.61
C THR A 115 -5.45 23.34 -3.32
N PHE A 116 -4.88 23.59 -2.13
CA PHE A 116 -3.59 23.01 -1.73
C PHE A 116 -3.69 22.40 -0.35
N HIS A 117 -3.14 21.20 -0.20
CA HIS A 117 -3.14 20.48 1.06
C HIS A 117 -1.74 19.92 1.37
N LEU A 118 -1.15 20.33 2.48
CA LEU A 118 0.10 19.76 2.97
C LEU A 118 -0.21 18.52 3.80
N ILE A 119 0.28 17.36 3.36
CA ILE A 119 0.12 16.09 4.06
C ILE A 119 1.09 16.07 5.26
N GLY A 120 0.55 15.99 6.47
CA GLY A 120 1.29 15.94 7.73
C GLY A 120 1.77 14.52 8.10
N GLU A 121 2.40 14.42 9.27
CA GLU A 121 2.88 13.15 9.85
C GLU A 121 1.74 12.15 10.14
N ASP A 122 0.55 12.66 10.40
CA ASP A 122 -0.66 11.89 10.62
C ASP A 122 -1.30 11.35 9.33
N LEU A 123 -0.81 11.78 8.17
CA LEU A 123 -1.35 11.46 6.85
C LEU A 123 -2.85 11.83 6.74
N SER A 124 -3.27 12.89 7.45
CA SER A 124 -4.67 13.32 7.49
C SER A 124 -5.03 14.17 6.28
N PHE A 125 -6.28 14.03 5.85
CA PHE A 125 -6.95 14.90 4.86
C PHE A 125 -8.18 15.57 5.47
N ASP A 126 -8.28 15.65 6.80
CA ASP A 126 -9.47 16.14 7.53
C ASP A 126 -9.79 17.61 7.25
N ALA A 127 -8.80 18.39 6.80
CA ALA A 127 -9.01 19.77 6.35
C ALA A 127 -9.76 19.89 5.01
N LEU A 128 -9.92 18.80 4.28
CA LEU A 128 -10.59 18.76 2.98
C LEU A 128 -12.03 18.27 3.13
N ALA A 129 -12.95 18.96 2.47
CA ALA A 129 -14.35 18.53 2.42
C ALA A 129 -14.51 17.31 1.51
N PRO A 130 -15.31 16.29 1.88
CA PRO A 130 -15.57 15.12 1.05
C PRO A 130 -16.31 15.47 -0.25
N GLY A 131 -16.44 14.50 -1.15
CA GLY A 131 -17.18 14.64 -2.40
C GLY A 131 -16.30 14.80 -3.62
N TYR A 132 -15.07 14.29 -3.61
CA TYR A 132 -14.22 14.23 -4.79
C TYR A 132 -14.75 13.22 -5.81
N ASP A 133 -14.66 13.59 -7.08
CA ASP A 133 -15.01 12.75 -8.24
C ASP A 133 -13.90 11.77 -8.57
N ALA A 134 -12.64 12.17 -8.32
CA ALA A 134 -11.50 11.28 -8.45
C ALA A 134 -10.40 11.60 -7.42
N ILE A 135 -9.65 10.56 -7.08
CA ILE A 135 -8.35 10.64 -6.42
C ILE A 135 -7.33 10.14 -7.43
N LEU A 136 -6.34 10.97 -7.74
CA LEU A 136 -5.27 10.70 -8.69
C LEU A 136 -3.95 10.55 -7.95
N VAL A 137 -3.22 9.46 -8.23
CA VAL A 137 -1.96 9.11 -7.56
C VAL A 137 -0.94 8.67 -8.61
N VAL A 138 -0.16 9.61 -9.13
CA VAL A 138 0.77 9.33 -10.23
C VAL A 138 2.19 9.16 -9.72
N GLY A 139 2.60 7.90 -9.57
CA GLY A 139 3.99 7.57 -9.22
C GLY A 139 4.42 8.07 -7.83
N SER A 140 3.54 8.16 -6.85
CA SER A 140 3.86 8.72 -5.53
C SER A 140 3.68 7.73 -4.38
N ILE A 141 2.50 7.18 -4.21
CA ILE A 141 2.12 6.41 -3.00
C ILE A 141 2.93 5.12 -2.80
N HIS A 142 3.54 4.56 -3.83
CA HIS A 142 4.36 3.36 -3.75
C HIS A 142 5.80 3.62 -3.25
N HIS A 143 6.13 4.86 -2.97
CA HIS A 143 7.45 5.26 -2.46
C HIS A 143 7.59 5.24 -0.94
N VAL A 144 6.64 4.65 -0.25
CA VAL A 144 6.65 4.42 1.20
C VAL A 144 6.20 2.99 1.51
N PRO A 145 6.54 2.43 2.69
CA PRO A 145 6.09 1.11 3.11
C PRO A 145 4.57 0.92 3.06
N TYR A 146 4.15 -0.30 2.80
CA TYR A 146 2.75 -0.67 2.58
C TYR A 146 1.77 -0.20 3.67
N ASP A 147 2.15 -0.28 4.93
CA ASP A 147 1.33 0.16 6.06
C ASP A 147 1.09 1.68 6.07
N ILE A 148 2.12 2.46 5.75
CA ILE A 148 2.02 3.93 5.58
C ILE A 148 1.11 4.25 4.40
N THR A 149 1.38 3.62 3.24
CA THR A 149 0.58 3.74 2.01
C THR A 149 -0.89 3.41 2.26
N ARG A 150 -1.15 2.33 3.01
CA ARG A 150 -2.51 1.92 3.34
C ARG A 150 -3.22 2.96 4.21
N ARG A 151 -2.55 3.48 5.23
CA ARG A 151 -3.12 4.51 6.12
C ARG A 151 -3.45 5.78 5.36
N GLU A 152 -2.54 6.25 4.51
CA GLU A 152 -2.74 7.40 3.65
C GLU A 152 -3.92 7.19 2.68
N ALA A 153 -3.93 6.05 1.97
CA ALA A 153 -4.98 5.71 1.03
C ALA A 153 -6.37 5.63 1.69
N LEU A 154 -6.48 5.04 2.89
CA LEU A 154 -7.74 4.96 3.62
C LEU A 154 -8.21 6.34 4.14
N ASN A 155 -7.31 7.22 4.52
CA ASN A 155 -7.62 8.59 4.89
C ASN A 155 -8.15 9.38 3.68
N ALA A 156 -7.48 9.30 2.53
CA ALA A 156 -7.91 9.94 1.30
C ALA A 156 -9.25 9.37 0.78
N LEU A 157 -9.44 8.06 0.89
CA LEU A 157 -10.63 7.37 0.39
C LEU A 157 -11.94 7.85 1.06
N ARG A 158 -11.88 8.41 2.27
CA ARG A 158 -13.04 9.02 2.94
C ARG A 158 -13.59 10.22 2.19
N LEU A 159 -12.77 10.85 1.35
CA LEU A 159 -13.13 12.01 0.54
C LEU A 159 -13.78 11.62 -0.78
N LEU A 160 -13.55 10.39 -1.26
CA LEU A 160 -14.04 9.92 -2.55
C LEU A 160 -15.54 9.58 -2.47
N LYS A 161 -16.34 10.10 -3.37
CA LYS A 161 -17.76 9.75 -3.45
C LYS A 161 -17.98 8.38 -4.10
N ILE A 162 -19.09 7.73 -3.82
CA ILE A 162 -19.52 6.52 -4.52
C ILE A 162 -19.69 6.85 -6.01
N GLY A 163 -19.18 5.99 -6.90
CA GLY A 163 -19.07 6.23 -8.33
C GLY A 163 -17.86 7.07 -8.74
N GLY A 164 -17.11 7.61 -7.76
CA GLY A 164 -15.83 8.31 -8.02
C GLY A 164 -14.71 7.34 -8.39
N ARG A 165 -13.60 7.86 -8.87
CA ARG A 165 -12.47 7.07 -9.38
C ARG A 165 -11.25 7.16 -8.49
N TRP A 166 -10.65 6.01 -8.20
CA TRP A 166 -9.28 5.90 -7.69
C TRP A 166 -8.38 5.56 -8.88
N ILE A 167 -7.50 6.49 -9.22
CA ILE A 167 -6.66 6.38 -10.42
C ILE A 167 -5.22 6.44 -9.98
N GLU A 168 -4.40 5.45 -10.35
CA GLU A 168 -3.01 5.42 -9.92
C GLU A 168 -2.05 4.83 -10.95
N LEU A 169 -0.81 5.34 -10.93
CA LEU A 169 0.35 4.78 -11.60
C LEU A 169 1.26 4.12 -10.56
N VAL A 170 1.57 2.85 -10.76
CA VAL A 170 2.43 2.08 -9.87
C VAL A 170 3.49 1.29 -10.66
N TYR A 171 4.46 0.74 -9.93
CA TYR A 171 5.42 -0.22 -10.50
C TYR A 171 4.87 -1.63 -10.33
N PRO A 172 4.74 -2.42 -11.42
CA PRO A 172 4.20 -3.77 -11.37
C PRO A 172 5.19 -4.78 -10.77
N ARG A 173 4.64 -5.86 -10.21
CA ARG A 173 5.41 -6.95 -9.62
C ARG A 173 6.39 -7.58 -10.63
N GLU A 174 5.99 -7.68 -11.88
CA GLU A 174 6.77 -8.24 -12.98
C GLU A 174 8.06 -7.47 -13.22
N ARG A 175 8.04 -6.13 -13.08
CA ARG A 175 9.24 -5.30 -13.12
C ARG A 175 10.19 -5.64 -11.98
N TRP A 176 9.68 -5.72 -10.76
CA TRP A 176 10.48 -6.06 -9.58
C TRP A 176 11.15 -7.44 -9.71
N ILE A 177 10.41 -8.47 -10.19
CA ILE A 177 10.96 -9.81 -10.47
C ILE A 177 12.05 -9.73 -11.54
N ARG A 178 11.81 -9.06 -12.66
CA ARG A 178 12.76 -8.89 -13.77
C ARG A 178 14.04 -8.19 -13.33
N GLU A 179 13.94 -7.28 -12.38
CA GLU A 179 15.06 -6.52 -11.84
C GLU A 179 15.76 -7.20 -10.66
N GLY A 180 15.43 -8.46 -10.34
CA GLY A 180 16.14 -9.33 -9.40
C GLY A 180 15.54 -9.41 -8.00
N SER A 181 14.28 -9.04 -7.81
CA SER A 181 13.52 -9.20 -6.55
C SER A 181 14.26 -8.69 -5.31
N MET A 182 14.95 -7.59 -5.45
CA MET A 182 15.73 -7.01 -4.35
C MET A 182 14.83 -6.40 -3.28
N SER A 183 15.37 -6.16 -2.09
CA SER A 183 14.63 -5.47 -1.02
C SER A 183 14.19 -4.08 -1.45
N PHE A 184 13.04 -3.61 -0.96
CA PHE A 184 12.40 -2.39 -1.45
C PHE A 184 13.20 -1.12 -1.19
N ASP A 185 14.00 -1.08 -0.13
CA ASP A 185 14.96 -0.01 0.15
C ASP A 185 16.06 0.09 -0.93
N LYS A 186 16.55 -1.06 -1.44
CA LYS A 186 17.55 -1.11 -2.52
C LYS A 186 16.91 -0.89 -3.89
N TRP A 187 15.70 -1.39 -4.07
CA TRP A 187 14.99 -1.24 -5.34
C TRP A 187 14.66 0.23 -5.61
N GLY A 188 14.31 1.01 -4.59
CA GLY A 188 14.13 2.44 -4.70
C GLY A 188 15.34 3.16 -5.29
N GLY A 189 16.54 2.81 -4.82
CA GLY A 189 17.79 3.37 -5.35
C GLY A 189 18.04 3.07 -6.83
N ARG A 190 17.52 1.94 -7.33
CA ARG A 190 17.63 1.54 -8.73
C ARG A 190 16.58 2.20 -9.62
N THR A 191 15.34 2.34 -9.16
CA THR A 191 14.21 2.83 -9.95
C THR A 191 14.13 4.35 -10.01
N ASP A 192 14.41 5.03 -8.88
CA ASP A 192 14.16 6.46 -8.68
C ASP A 192 15.39 7.23 -8.19
N GLY A 193 16.56 6.62 -8.30
CA GLY A 193 17.86 7.22 -7.98
C GLY A 193 18.33 6.97 -6.55
N LYS A 194 19.66 7.12 -6.37
CA LYS A 194 20.42 6.63 -5.18
C LYS A 194 19.89 7.03 -3.80
N ARG A 195 19.15 8.13 -3.70
CA ARG A 195 18.62 8.62 -2.41
C ARG A 195 17.18 8.19 -2.13
N THR A 196 16.56 7.40 -3.02
CA THR A 196 15.19 6.93 -2.82
C THR A 196 15.16 5.88 -1.72
N PRO A 197 14.52 6.15 -0.58
CA PRO A 197 14.63 5.30 0.59
C PRO A 197 13.77 4.04 0.49
N TRP A 198 12.76 4.02 -0.40
CA TRP A 198 11.81 2.94 -0.56
C TRP A 198 11.07 3.02 -1.88
N VAL A 199 10.87 1.88 -2.52
CA VAL A 199 9.91 1.69 -3.62
C VAL A 199 9.34 0.29 -3.51
N GLU A 200 8.03 0.16 -3.60
CA GLU A 200 7.31 -1.09 -3.48
C GLU A 200 6.48 -1.37 -4.73
N TRP A 201 6.45 -2.62 -5.19
CA TRP A 201 5.61 -3.03 -6.31
C TRP A 201 4.14 -3.18 -5.90
N TYR A 202 3.24 -2.99 -6.87
CA TYR A 202 1.82 -3.23 -6.71
C TYR A 202 1.26 -3.99 -7.91
N ASP A 203 0.47 -5.03 -7.61
CA ASP A 203 -0.46 -5.67 -8.53
C ASP A 203 -1.90 -5.32 -8.13
N MET A 204 -2.87 -5.76 -8.91
CA MET A 204 -4.28 -5.47 -8.66
C MET A 204 -4.76 -6.02 -7.31
N GLU A 205 -4.26 -7.19 -6.90
CA GLU A 205 -4.62 -7.78 -5.61
C GLU A 205 -4.11 -6.93 -4.45
N LYS A 206 -2.85 -6.53 -4.49
CA LYS A 206 -2.23 -5.69 -3.46
C LYS A 206 -2.87 -4.29 -3.40
N ILE A 207 -3.24 -3.69 -4.54
CA ILE A 207 -4.00 -2.45 -4.59
C ILE A 207 -5.36 -2.61 -3.91
N ARG A 208 -6.11 -3.64 -4.27
CA ARG A 208 -7.42 -3.91 -3.65
C ARG A 208 -7.32 -4.18 -2.17
N ARG A 209 -6.29 -4.92 -1.73
CA ARG A 209 -6.02 -5.19 -0.32
C ARG A 209 -5.71 -3.89 0.43
N ARG A 210 -4.89 -2.99 -0.13
CA ARG A 210 -4.59 -1.68 0.44
C ARG A 210 -5.84 -0.82 0.65
N LEU A 211 -6.79 -0.88 -0.28
CA LEU A 211 -8.01 -0.08 -0.27
C LEU A 211 -9.18 -0.71 0.49
N ARG A 212 -9.05 -1.94 0.99
CA ARG A 212 -10.12 -2.58 1.80
C ARG A 212 -10.47 -1.73 3.04
N PRO A 213 -11.77 -1.69 3.47
CA PRO A 213 -12.91 -2.49 3.02
C PRO A 213 -13.65 -1.93 1.79
N ALA A 214 -13.11 -0.96 1.10
CA ALA A 214 -13.72 -0.39 -0.10
C ALA A 214 -13.82 -1.42 -1.23
N LYS A 215 -14.94 -1.38 -1.97
CA LYS A 215 -15.16 -2.19 -3.15
C LYS A 215 -14.98 -1.35 -4.40
N PHE A 216 -14.38 -1.95 -5.41
CA PHE A 216 -14.08 -1.29 -6.67
C PHE A 216 -14.38 -2.17 -7.87
N LYS A 217 -14.86 -1.53 -8.92
CA LYS A 217 -14.92 -2.07 -10.28
C LYS A 217 -13.73 -1.54 -11.06
N THR A 218 -13.00 -2.42 -11.72
CA THR A 218 -11.91 -2.02 -12.61
C THR A 218 -12.51 -1.36 -13.86
N VAL A 219 -12.03 -0.18 -14.17
CA VAL A 219 -12.39 0.58 -15.37
C VAL A 219 -11.29 0.46 -16.41
N LEU A 220 -10.05 0.72 -15.99
CA LEU A 220 -8.86 0.52 -16.81
C LEU A 220 -7.77 -0.15 -16.00
N ASP A 221 -7.01 -1.01 -16.67
CA ASP A 221 -5.85 -1.70 -16.11
C ASP A 221 -4.93 -2.09 -17.26
N PHE A 222 -3.79 -1.40 -17.38
CA PHE A 222 -2.85 -1.64 -18.46
C PHE A 222 -1.42 -1.28 -18.10
N ASP A 223 -0.49 -1.97 -18.73
CA ASP A 223 0.95 -1.75 -18.57
C ASP A 223 1.45 -0.65 -19.53
N LEU A 224 2.41 0.11 -19.05
CA LEU A 224 3.11 1.18 -19.77
C LEU A 224 4.61 0.88 -19.87
N ARG A 225 5.31 1.51 -20.83
CA ARG A 225 6.76 1.47 -20.94
C ARG A 225 7.35 0.04 -20.87
N SER A 226 6.87 -0.85 -21.73
CA SER A 226 7.32 -2.25 -21.74
C SER A 226 7.14 -2.98 -20.40
N ARG A 227 6.06 -2.66 -19.68
CA ARG A 227 5.72 -3.19 -18.34
C ARG A 227 6.62 -2.67 -17.21
N ASP A 228 7.18 -1.47 -17.36
CA ASP A 228 7.89 -0.80 -16.26
C ASP A 228 6.95 -0.04 -15.33
N GLN A 229 5.77 0.30 -15.82
CA GLN A 229 4.73 1.00 -15.09
C GLN A 229 3.38 0.37 -15.39
N ARG A 230 2.45 0.47 -14.44
CA ARG A 230 1.08 0.00 -14.57
C ARG A 230 0.13 1.12 -14.20
N TRP A 231 -0.85 1.36 -15.06
CA TRP A 231 -1.94 2.28 -14.81
C TRP A 231 -3.19 1.53 -14.40
N VAL A 232 -3.82 2.00 -13.32
CA VAL A 232 -5.03 1.40 -12.78
C VAL A 232 -6.05 2.50 -12.53
N ASP A 233 -7.27 2.28 -12.99
CA ASP A 233 -8.43 3.15 -12.79
C ASP A 233 -9.58 2.31 -12.24
N LEU A 234 -10.02 2.63 -11.02
CA LEU A 234 -10.98 1.87 -10.24
C LEU A 234 -12.19 2.76 -9.88
N GLU A 235 -13.40 2.37 -10.26
CA GLU A 235 -14.63 3.00 -9.81
C GLU A 235 -14.99 2.53 -8.40
N TYR A 236 -15.14 3.47 -7.46
CA TYR A 236 -15.49 3.21 -6.08
C TYR A 236 -16.97 2.87 -5.93
N LEU A 237 -17.27 1.66 -5.49
CA LEU A 237 -18.64 1.15 -5.28
C LEU A 237 -19.15 1.32 -3.84
N GLY A 238 -18.41 2.01 -3.00
CA GLY A 238 -18.70 2.18 -1.58
C GLY A 238 -17.96 1.18 -0.70
N LYS A 239 -18.12 1.34 0.61
CA LYS A 239 -17.59 0.37 1.56
C LYS A 239 -18.40 -0.92 1.40
N GLY A 240 -17.71 -2.04 1.22
CA GLY A 240 -18.34 -3.33 1.33
C GLY A 240 -19.00 -3.42 2.72
N ARG A 241 -20.23 -3.82 2.79
CA ARG A 241 -20.75 -4.38 4.02
C ARG A 241 -20.00 -5.70 4.21
N ASP A 242 -18.83 -5.65 4.80
CA ASP A 242 -18.30 -6.83 5.45
C ASP A 242 -19.06 -6.96 6.76
N SER A 243 -20.21 -7.61 6.67
CA SER A 243 -20.99 -8.03 7.84
C SER A 243 -20.28 -9.19 8.56
N ARG A 244 -19.10 -9.58 8.09
CA ARG A 244 -18.32 -10.65 8.69
C ARG A 244 -17.48 -10.07 9.81
N LYS A 245 -17.88 -10.38 11.03
CA LYS A 245 -17.04 -10.18 12.20
C LYS A 245 -15.88 -11.18 12.24
N PHE A 246 -15.73 -12.04 11.24
CA PHE A 246 -14.68 -13.07 11.15
C PHE A 246 -14.36 -13.40 9.69
N VAL A 247 -13.16 -13.92 9.47
CA VAL A 247 -12.67 -14.46 8.20
C VAL A 247 -12.14 -15.85 8.45
N ASP A 248 -12.67 -16.83 7.73
CA ASP A 248 -12.04 -18.15 7.67
C ASP A 248 -10.78 -18.07 6.80
N ILE A 249 -9.69 -18.58 7.31
CA ILE A 249 -8.41 -18.62 6.62
C ILE A 249 -8.32 -19.97 5.89
N PRO A 250 -8.51 -20.00 4.56
CA PRO A 250 -8.54 -21.28 3.81
C PRO A 250 -7.15 -21.84 3.52
N GLY A 251 -6.08 -21.20 3.98
CA GLY A 251 -4.69 -21.49 3.64
C GLY A 251 -4.04 -20.36 2.83
N PRO A 252 -2.76 -20.45 2.46
CA PRO A 252 -1.91 -21.62 2.63
C PRO A 252 -1.32 -21.72 4.04
N VAL A 253 -1.30 -22.92 4.60
CA VAL A 253 -0.46 -23.26 5.73
C VAL A 253 0.87 -23.73 5.17
N ILE A 254 1.95 -23.04 5.54
CA ILE A 254 3.30 -23.36 5.07
C ILE A 254 3.86 -24.44 6.00
N LEU A 255 4.35 -25.53 5.43
CA LEU A 255 5.11 -26.54 6.16
C LEU A 255 6.54 -26.00 6.36
N GLU A 256 6.95 -25.80 7.62
CA GLU A 256 8.31 -25.37 7.95
C GLU A 256 9.26 -26.56 8.18
N ALA A 257 8.76 -27.63 8.83
CA ALA A 257 9.54 -28.83 9.07
C ALA A 257 8.64 -30.04 9.29
N GLY A 258 9.12 -31.22 8.92
CA GLY A 258 8.40 -32.50 9.06
C GLY A 258 7.66 -32.93 7.82
N GLU A 259 6.53 -33.59 7.98
CA GLU A 259 5.70 -34.15 6.91
C GLU A 259 4.28 -33.59 6.97
N ARG A 260 3.64 -33.51 5.81
CA ARG A 260 2.27 -33.04 5.65
C ARG A 260 1.46 -33.98 4.76
N ASP A 261 0.28 -34.36 5.23
CA ASP A 261 -0.75 -35.00 4.44
C ASP A 261 -2.08 -34.24 4.59
N GLY A 262 -2.47 -33.53 3.56
CA GLY A 262 -3.62 -32.61 3.61
C GLY A 262 -3.44 -31.52 4.66
N TRP A 263 -4.26 -31.55 5.72
CA TRP A 263 -4.23 -30.65 6.88
C TRP A 263 -3.65 -31.32 8.13
N THR A 264 -3.09 -32.51 7.99
CA THR A 264 -2.39 -33.25 9.05
C THR A 264 -0.89 -33.03 8.90
N PHE A 265 -0.23 -32.67 10.01
CA PHE A 265 1.18 -32.35 10.08
C PHE A 265 1.86 -33.25 11.10
N THR A 266 3.02 -33.75 10.73
CA THR A 266 3.91 -34.50 11.65
C THR A 266 5.23 -33.77 11.76
N GLY A 267 5.50 -33.21 12.92
CA GLY A 267 6.72 -32.44 13.20
C GLY A 267 7.90 -33.31 13.62
N PRO A 268 9.13 -32.80 13.49
CA PRO A 268 10.34 -33.48 13.95
C PRO A 268 10.36 -33.52 15.50
N LYS A 269 11.25 -34.36 16.02
CA LYS A 269 11.64 -34.28 17.43
C LYS A 269 12.36 -32.96 17.72
N GLY A 270 12.27 -32.49 18.92
CA GLY A 270 12.90 -31.26 19.38
C GLY A 270 11.90 -30.16 19.70
N ALA A 271 12.02 -29.62 20.90
CA ALA A 271 11.17 -28.52 21.35
C ALA A 271 11.42 -27.25 20.52
N PHE A 272 10.36 -26.47 20.33
CA PHE A 272 10.39 -25.16 19.69
C PHE A 272 10.65 -25.13 18.17
N HIS A 273 10.75 -26.29 17.51
CA HIS A 273 10.81 -26.32 16.05
C HIS A 273 9.45 -25.95 15.44
N PRO A 274 9.37 -24.90 14.61
CA PRO A 274 8.17 -24.60 13.84
C PRO A 274 7.83 -25.78 12.91
N ILE A 275 6.56 -26.18 12.90
CA ILE A 275 6.07 -27.25 12.02
C ILE A 275 5.22 -26.62 10.91
N ALA A 276 4.33 -25.71 11.28
CA ALA A 276 3.44 -25.05 10.35
C ALA A 276 3.37 -23.56 10.64
N ARG A 277 3.27 -22.76 9.59
CA ARG A 277 3.12 -21.32 9.64
C ARG A 277 1.94 -20.87 8.79
N ILE A 278 1.18 -19.92 9.31
CA ILE A 278 0.03 -19.32 8.66
C ILE A 278 0.30 -17.82 8.53
N ASP A 279 0.36 -17.33 7.32
CA ASP A 279 0.52 -15.90 7.04
C ASP A 279 -0.81 -15.18 7.30
N LEU A 280 -0.78 -14.21 8.21
CA LEU A 280 -1.93 -13.38 8.56
C LEU A 280 -2.02 -12.11 7.72
N GLU A 281 -0.92 -11.67 7.11
CA GLU A 281 -0.85 -10.41 6.38
C GLU A 281 -1.95 -10.25 5.32
N PRO A 282 -2.31 -11.29 4.53
CA PRO A 282 -3.40 -11.19 3.58
C PRO A 282 -4.78 -10.86 4.20
N PHE A 283 -4.93 -11.12 5.49
CA PHE A 283 -6.21 -11.00 6.21
C PHE A 283 -6.23 -9.81 7.16
N LEU A 284 -5.07 -9.36 7.65
CA LEU A 284 -4.95 -8.13 8.44
C LEU A 284 -5.40 -6.95 7.60
N GLY A 285 -6.41 -6.24 8.05
CA GLY A 285 -7.01 -5.12 7.30
C GLY A 285 -8.27 -5.47 6.52
N ILE A 286 -8.72 -6.73 6.50
CA ILE A 286 -10.10 -7.07 6.21
C ILE A 286 -10.98 -6.67 7.41
N LEU A 287 -10.43 -6.85 8.61
CA LEU A 287 -11.02 -6.54 9.90
C LEU A 287 -10.33 -5.33 10.53
N GLN A 288 -10.99 -4.69 11.49
CA GLN A 288 -10.39 -3.63 12.30
C GLN A 288 -9.82 -4.26 13.58
N GLY A 289 -8.51 -4.02 13.85
CA GLY A 289 -7.88 -4.52 15.08
C GLY A 289 -8.39 -3.79 16.33
N PRO A 290 -8.23 -4.36 17.53
CA PRO A 290 -7.45 -5.56 17.80
C PRO A 290 -8.08 -6.85 17.25
N TYR A 291 -7.25 -7.88 17.09
CA TYR A 291 -7.64 -9.13 16.44
C TYR A 291 -7.67 -10.28 17.42
N GLU A 292 -8.52 -11.27 17.12
CA GLU A 292 -8.56 -12.56 17.79
C GLU A 292 -8.52 -13.66 16.72
N ILE A 293 -7.59 -14.60 16.85
CA ILE A 293 -7.52 -15.76 15.97
C ILE A 293 -7.84 -17.03 16.74
N GLU A 294 -8.72 -17.84 16.18
CA GLU A 294 -9.03 -19.19 16.65
C GLU A 294 -8.42 -20.21 15.70
N VAL A 295 -7.63 -21.13 16.23
CA VAL A 295 -7.09 -22.29 15.52
C VAL A 295 -7.66 -23.54 16.16
N VAL A 296 -8.50 -24.27 15.43
CA VAL A 296 -9.08 -25.52 15.87
C VAL A 296 -8.21 -26.67 15.40
N VAL A 297 -7.65 -27.41 16.33
CA VAL A 297 -6.68 -28.49 16.10
C VAL A 297 -7.08 -29.77 16.82
N ALA A 298 -6.84 -30.89 16.18
CA ALA A 298 -6.80 -32.22 16.86
C ALA A 298 -5.32 -32.61 17.01
N VAL A 299 -4.85 -32.78 18.23
CA VAL A 299 -3.48 -33.23 18.53
C VAL A 299 -3.50 -34.73 18.79
N GLY A 300 -3.11 -35.52 17.79
CA GLY A 300 -3.11 -36.98 17.87
C GLY A 300 -1.97 -37.53 18.71
N GLN A 301 -0.81 -36.85 18.71
CA GLN A 301 0.38 -37.26 19.47
C GLN A 301 1.22 -36.06 19.83
N GLY A 302 1.88 -36.10 20.97
CA GLY A 302 2.83 -35.09 21.44
C GLY A 302 2.16 -33.85 22.03
N VAL A 303 2.88 -32.74 21.99
CA VAL A 303 2.45 -31.44 22.52
C VAL A 303 2.75 -30.37 21.49
N VAL A 304 1.80 -29.56 21.14
CA VAL A 304 1.97 -28.47 20.21
C VAL A 304 1.75 -27.10 20.85
N GLY A 305 2.57 -26.12 20.50
CA GLY A 305 2.38 -24.73 20.84
C GLY A 305 1.83 -23.98 19.64
N VAL A 306 0.73 -23.25 19.81
CA VAL A 306 0.17 -22.34 18.83
C VAL A 306 0.47 -20.92 19.29
N GLY A 307 1.29 -20.20 18.56
CA GLY A 307 1.79 -18.87 18.96
C GLY A 307 1.82 -17.88 17.81
N LEU A 308 2.17 -16.63 18.12
CA LEU A 308 2.25 -15.52 17.16
C LEU A 308 3.71 -15.08 16.99
N THR A 309 4.05 -14.70 15.76
CA THR A 309 5.34 -14.08 15.45
C THR A 309 5.15 -12.79 14.67
N ASP A 310 6.16 -11.90 14.72
CA ASP A 310 6.26 -10.69 13.92
C ASP A 310 6.89 -10.94 12.55
N GLU A 311 7.17 -9.86 11.80
CA GLU A 311 7.81 -9.91 10.48
C GLU A 311 9.23 -10.52 10.51
N GLU A 312 9.92 -10.41 11.62
CA GLU A 312 11.26 -10.97 11.81
C GLU A 312 11.23 -12.44 12.29
N ASN A 313 10.04 -13.05 12.34
CA ASN A 313 9.78 -14.37 12.94
C ASN A 313 10.10 -14.46 14.43
N SER A 314 10.18 -13.33 15.11
CA SER A 314 10.37 -13.30 16.56
C SER A 314 9.05 -13.59 17.27
N HIS A 315 9.08 -14.48 18.26
CA HIS A 315 7.91 -14.80 19.06
C HIS A 315 7.41 -13.60 19.84
N LEU A 316 6.12 -13.31 19.75
CA LEU A 316 5.50 -12.27 20.57
C LEU A 316 5.35 -12.79 22.02
N PRO A 317 5.72 -11.98 23.03
CA PRO A 317 5.55 -12.36 24.43
C PRO A 317 4.11 -12.74 24.76
N ASP A 318 3.93 -13.76 25.60
CA ASP A 318 2.63 -14.22 26.11
C ASP A 318 1.60 -14.61 25.03
N SER A 319 2.07 -14.91 23.83
CA SER A 319 1.21 -15.22 22.67
C SER A 319 1.17 -16.71 22.32
N GLU A 320 1.49 -17.61 23.23
CA GLU A 320 1.47 -19.04 22.94
C GLU A 320 0.50 -19.81 23.81
N ILE A 321 -0.30 -20.67 23.19
CA ILE A 321 -1.18 -21.64 23.83
C ILE A 321 -0.60 -23.03 23.57
N VAL A 322 -0.42 -23.79 24.62
CA VAL A 322 0.09 -25.16 24.57
C VAL A 322 -1.08 -26.15 24.63
N LEU A 323 -1.09 -27.08 23.69
CA LEU A 323 -2.13 -28.10 23.53
C LEU A 323 -1.50 -29.48 23.62
N ASP A 324 -2.00 -30.29 24.54
CA ASP A 324 -1.59 -31.69 24.70
C ASP A 324 -2.38 -32.61 23.77
N SER A 325 -1.87 -33.83 23.56
CA SER A 325 -2.59 -34.86 22.81
C SER A 325 -3.95 -35.15 23.45
N SER A 326 -4.98 -35.13 22.60
CA SER A 326 -6.38 -35.34 23.02
C SER A 326 -7.16 -36.01 21.90
N PRO A 327 -8.10 -36.93 22.23
CA PRO A 327 -9.05 -37.45 21.25
C PRO A 327 -10.03 -36.39 20.74
N ASP A 328 -10.20 -35.29 21.49
CA ASP A 328 -11.11 -34.22 21.17
C ASP A 328 -10.39 -33.07 20.44
N MET A 329 -11.14 -32.36 19.58
CA MET A 329 -10.68 -31.10 19.00
C MET A 329 -10.47 -30.06 20.09
N GLN A 330 -9.36 -29.35 20.01
CA GLN A 330 -8.99 -28.27 20.91
C GLN A 330 -8.95 -26.94 20.16
N THR A 331 -9.20 -25.85 20.85
CA THR A 331 -9.17 -24.51 20.26
C THR A 331 -8.09 -23.67 20.94
N ALA A 332 -7.15 -23.18 20.16
CA ALA A 332 -6.24 -22.12 20.56
C ALA A 332 -6.82 -20.76 20.15
N THR A 333 -7.06 -19.88 21.13
CA THR A 333 -7.55 -18.52 20.88
C THR A 333 -6.48 -17.52 21.30
N LEU A 334 -5.97 -16.77 20.34
CA LEU A 334 -4.91 -15.78 20.54
C LEU A 334 -5.43 -14.38 20.21
N ARG A 335 -5.14 -13.41 21.08
CA ARG A 335 -5.45 -11.99 20.87
C ARG A 335 -4.18 -11.22 20.54
N PHE A 336 -4.27 -10.31 19.56
CA PHE A 336 -3.12 -9.57 19.11
C PHE A 336 -3.47 -8.23 18.45
N SER A 337 -2.46 -7.39 18.31
CA SER A 337 -2.50 -6.15 17.53
C SER A 337 -1.85 -6.38 16.14
N ALA A 338 -1.81 -5.36 15.32
CA ALA A 338 -1.23 -5.38 13.96
C ALA A 338 0.28 -5.76 13.88
N ARG A 339 0.96 -5.99 15.00
CA ARG A 339 2.37 -6.44 15.01
C ARG A 339 2.54 -7.91 14.69
N ALA A 340 1.51 -8.74 14.92
CA ALA A 340 1.59 -10.15 14.58
C ALA A 340 1.35 -10.32 13.09
N THR A 341 2.27 -11.00 12.41
CA THR A 341 2.19 -11.28 10.98
C THR A 341 1.95 -12.75 10.68
N HIS A 342 2.27 -13.65 11.62
CA HIS A 342 2.09 -15.08 11.44
C HIS A 342 1.55 -15.77 12.68
N VAL A 343 0.79 -16.84 12.47
CA VAL A 343 0.59 -17.90 13.46
C VAL A 343 1.59 -19.00 13.19
N VAL A 344 2.28 -19.45 14.22
CA VAL A 344 3.23 -20.56 14.16
C VAL A 344 2.73 -21.70 15.04
N ILE A 345 2.71 -22.91 14.49
CA ILE A 345 2.45 -24.12 15.23
C ILE A 345 3.76 -24.90 15.33
N ARG A 346 4.20 -25.19 16.55
CA ARG A 346 5.50 -25.79 16.81
C ARG A 346 5.42 -26.97 17.76
N ASN A 347 6.42 -27.87 17.69
CA ASN A 347 6.58 -28.94 18.66
C ASN A 347 7.01 -28.34 20.02
N ARG A 348 6.39 -28.80 21.09
CA ARG A 348 6.72 -28.40 22.47
C ARG A 348 7.35 -29.52 23.28
N HIS A 349 7.59 -30.68 22.65
CA HIS A 349 8.21 -31.84 23.31
C HIS A 349 9.63 -32.06 22.80
N GLU A 350 10.60 -32.23 23.71
CA GLU A 350 12.01 -32.38 23.35
C GLU A 350 12.30 -33.71 22.66
N ASP A 351 11.74 -34.82 23.16
CA ASP A 351 12.09 -36.16 22.74
C ASP A 351 11.05 -36.84 21.84
N ARG A 352 9.91 -36.23 21.60
CA ARG A 352 8.82 -36.83 20.84
C ARG A 352 8.43 -35.97 19.67
N GLN A 353 7.99 -36.63 18.61
CA GLN A 353 7.32 -35.98 17.51
C GLN A 353 5.91 -35.55 17.92
N SER A 354 5.42 -34.47 17.34
CA SER A 354 4.02 -34.08 17.46
C SER A 354 3.31 -34.31 16.13
N ASN A 355 2.10 -34.87 16.22
CA ASN A 355 1.19 -35.03 15.08
C ASN A 355 -0.11 -34.32 15.39
N PHE A 356 -0.56 -33.46 14.45
CA PHE A 356 -1.80 -32.72 14.61
C PHE A 356 -2.50 -32.47 13.28
N THR A 357 -3.79 -32.28 13.31
CA THR A 357 -4.63 -31.89 12.17
C THR A 357 -5.26 -30.55 12.44
N ILE A 358 -5.13 -29.60 11.50
CA ILE A 358 -5.82 -28.31 11.55
C ILE A 358 -7.19 -28.49 10.92
N HIS A 359 -8.25 -28.20 11.65
CA HIS A 359 -9.63 -28.29 11.18
C HIS A 359 -10.20 -26.95 10.72
N ARG A 360 -9.85 -25.86 11.39
CA ARG A 360 -10.33 -24.53 11.07
C ARG A 360 -9.41 -23.46 11.62
N ILE A 361 -9.29 -22.38 10.88
CA ILE A 361 -8.62 -21.15 11.32
C ILE A 361 -9.56 -20.00 11.04
N THR A 362 -9.91 -19.23 12.06
CA THR A 362 -10.82 -18.09 11.96
C THR A 362 -10.19 -16.87 12.59
N LEU A 363 -10.10 -15.79 11.85
CA LEU A 363 -9.66 -14.46 12.31
C LEU A 363 -10.88 -13.57 12.49
N ARG A 364 -10.98 -12.89 13.64
CA ARG A 364 -12.06 -11.95 13.93
C ARG A 364 -11.57 -10.69 14.64
N GLU A 365 -12.41 -9.68 14.69
CA GLU A 365 -12.19 -8.52 15.56
C GLU A 365 -12.33 -8.98 17.02
N ALA A 366 -11.35 -8.60 17.85
CA ALA A 366 -11.45 -8.86 19.28
C ALA A 366 -12.48 -7.89 19.90
N ALA A 367 -13.31 -8.43 20.79
CA ALA A 367 -14.32 -7.66 21.51
C ALA A 367 -13.70 -6.72 22.55
#